data_e39628652e0d189b35a2769aa6692f45
#
_entry.id   e39628652e0d189b35a2769aa6692f45
#
_cell.length_a   1.000
_cell.length_b   1.000
_cell.length_c   1.000
_cell.angle_alpha   90.00
_cell.angle_beta   90.00
_cell.angle_gamma   90.00
#
_symmetry.space_group_name_H-M   'P 1'
#
loop_
_entity.id
_entity.type
_entity.pdbx_description
1 polymer ?
#
loop_
_entity_poly.entity_id
_entity_poly.type
_entity_poly.pdbx_seq_one_letter_code
_entity_poly.pdbx_strand_id
1 'polypeptide(L)'
;MMAVVAAILAFVAVASLVLVLVSGSRDPSVERRLARIRLAPEEQGAIGNVLRNDAGTFPFLRWFVTGGWAERTRVQLAQAGLALTVSEYLILRVLAGAGVAASIVVATAGSTVGLLAAIAGGLAGSLIPMVIVAVIRARRQAKMEAQLPEALALMAGSLRSGFAFTQSVELAAKQLSSPIKDELDRVIRDTSLGASAESALEQLAVRTGSYDIDLMVSSVLVQRTTGGNLSEILDNVAETVRERDRLQNDIKAITSSQRLTGLVLMVYPIGLWLILTAIAPSIYKVLVTEPEGRILLAIALTLQVLGALTIRRILKLEV
;
A
#
# COMPACT_ATOMS: atom_id res chain seq x y z
N MET A 1 -27.32 -6.74 -23.58
CA MET A 1 -26.54 -7.85 -23.01
C MET A 1 -25.12 -7.88 -23.57
N MET A 2 -24.90 -7.85 -24.88
CA MET A 2 -23.54 -7.83 -25.48
C MET A 2 -22.66 -6.65 -25.02
N ALA A 3 -23.22 -5.44 -24.91
CA ALA A 3 -22.48 -4.25 -24.48
C ALA A 3 -21.97 -4.35 -23.02
N VAL A 4 -22.77 -4.94 -22.12
CA VAL A 4 -22.36 -5.17 -20.70
C VAL A 4 -21.25 -6.22 -20.62
N VAL A 5 -21.34 -7.27 -21.43
CA VAL A 5 -20.29 -8.29 -21.50
C VAL A 5 -18.99 -7.72 -22.06
N ALA A 6 -19.05 -6.88 -23.09
CA ALA A 6 -17.89 -6.19 -23.65
C ALA A 6 -17.26 -5.22 -22.64
N ALA A 7 -18.07 -4.49 -21.86
CA ALA A 7 -17.60 -3.60 -20.80
C ALA A 7 -16.90 -4.36 -19.66
N ILE A 8 -17.45 -5.49 -19.24
CA ILE A 8 -16.84 -6.37 -18.23
C ILE A 8 -15.52 -6.96 -18.76
N LEU A 9 -15.48 -7.41 -20.01
CA LEU A 9 -14.27 -7.93 -20.63
C LEU A 9 -13.19 -6.87 -20.77
N ALA A 10 -13.53 -5.64 -21.15
CA ALA A 10 -12.60 -4.52 -21.21
C ALA A 10 -12.05 -4.17 -19.81
N PHE A 11 -12.90 -4.17 -18.80
CA PHE A 11 -12.49 -3.96 -17.40
C PHE A 11 -11.55 -5.07 -16.91
N VAL A 12 -11.90 -6.33 -17.19
CA VAL A 12 -11.06 -7.49 -16.82
C VAL A 12 -9.74 -7.47 -17.58
N ALA A 13 -9.72 -7.07 -18.86
CA ALA A 13 -8.50 -6.94 -19.64
C ALA A 13 -7.58 -5.84 -19.08
N VAL A 14 -8.13 -4.67 -18.73
CA VAL A 14 -7.36 -3.59 -18.09
C VAL A 14 -6.87 -4.01 -16.70
N ALA A 15 -7.71 -4.65 -15.90
CA ALA A 15 -7.33 -5.16 -14.57
C ALA A 15 -6.26 -6.26 -14.67
N SER A 16 -6.36 -7.18 -15.63
CA SER A 16 -5.36 -8.22 -15.86
C SER A 16 -4.04 -7.65 -16.38
N LEU A 17 -4.08 -6.65 -17.26
CA LEU A 17 -2.88 -5.94 -17.74
C LEU A 17 -2.17 -5.23 -16.59
N VAL A 18 -2.92 -4.55 -15.71
CA VAL A 18 -2.39 -3.94 -14.48
C VAL A 18 -1.75 -4.98 -13.57
N LEU A 19 -2.40 -6.11 -13.40
CA LEU A 19 -1.93 -7.21 -12.54
C LEU A 19 -0.67 -7.88 -13.12
N VAL A 20 -0.58 -8.06 -14.43
CA VAL A 20 0.59 -8.58 -15.13
C VAL A 20 1.76 -7.60 -15.07
N LEU A 21 1.54 -6.30 -15.27
CA LEU A 21 2.57 -5.28 -15.15
C LEU A 21 3.10 -5.16 -13.71
N VAL A 22 2.24 -5.28 -12.71
CA VAL A 22 2.63 -5.27 -11.29
C VAL A 22 3.33 -6.57 -10.87
N SER A 23 2.96 -7.73 -11.43
CA SER A 23 3.60 -9.02 -11.12
C SER A 23 4.84 -9.30 -11.97
N GLY A 24 4.93 -8.73 -13.18
CA GLY A 24 6.07 -8.93 -14.10
C GLY A 24 7.38 -8.25 -13.70
N SER A 25 7.38 -7.35 -12.71
CA SER A 25 8.58 -6.63 -12.26
C SER A 25 9.49 -7.43 -11.30
N ARG A 26 9.29 -8.75 -11.18
CA ARG A 26 10.10 -9.62 -10.30
C ARG A 26 11.16 -10.45 -11.03
N ASP A 27 11.66 -10.01 -12.16
CA ASP A 27 12.71 -10.77 -12.85
C ASP A 27 14.11 -10.33 -12.36
N PRO A 28 14.78 -11.11 -11.46
CA PRO A 28 16.11 -10.77 -10.93
C PRO A 28 17.22 -10.90 -12.00
N SER A 29 16.88 -11.38 -13.20
CA SER A 29 17.83 -11.56 -14.28
C SER A 29 18.23 -10.26 -14.98
N VAL A 30 17.36 -9.25 -14.99
CA VAL A 30 17.61 -7.93 -15.59
C VAL A 30 18.55 -7.10 -14.69
N GLU A 31 18.41 -7.18 -13.38
CA GLU A 31 19.34 -6.50 -12.43
C GLU A 31 20.77 -7.05 -12.54
N ARG A 32 20.95 -8.35 -12.76
CA ARG A 32 22.29 -8.96 -12.96
C ARG A 32 22.97 -8.55 -14.28
N ARG A 33 22.20 -8.25 -15.32
CA ARG A 33 22.74 -7.76 -16.60
C ARG A 33 23.13 -6.28 -16.51
N LEU A 34 22.33 -5.45 -15.84
CA LEU A 34 22.63 -4.04 -15.61
C LEU A 34 23.80 -3.82 -14.64
N ALA A 35 23.97 -4.68 -13.64
CA ALA A 35 25.12 -4.63 -12.75
C ALA A 35 26.46 -4.92 -13.47
N ARG A 36 26.48 -5.73 -14.53
CA ARG A 36 27.70 -5.99 -15.32
C ARG A 36 28.11 -4.82 -16.23
N ILE A 37 27.19 -3.94 -16.60
CA ILE A 37 27.48 -2.80 -17.50
C ILE A 37 27.99 -1.58 -16.69
N ARG A 38 27.80 -1.56 -15.37
CA ARG A 38 28.18 -0.44 -14.48
C ARG A 38 29.58 -0.54 -13.88
N LEU A 39 30.42 -1.46 -14.30
CA LEU A 39 31.81 -1.59 -13.86
C LEU A 39 32.79 -0.79 -14.73
N ALA A 40 32.42 0.43 -15.14
CA ALA A 40 33.37 1.40 -15.68
C ALA A 40 33.50 2.57 -14.67
N PRO A 41 34.74 2.90 -14.25
CA PRO A 41 34.94 3.94 -13.26
C PRO A 41 35.01 5.31 -13.94
N GLU A 42 34.00 6.15 -13.73
CA GLU A 42 34.15 7.59 -13.97
C GLU A 42 33.21 8.44 -13.10
N GLU A 43 33.86 9.28 -12.30
CA GLU A 43 33.54 10.62 -11.82
C GLU A 43 32.52 10.87 -10.71
N GLN A 44 33.09 11.46 -9.67
CA GLN A 44 32.50 12.20 -8.57
C GLN A 44 31.50 13.27 -9.08
N GLY A 45 30.28 12.91 -9.19
CA GLY A 45 29.19 13.76 -9.68
C GLY A 45 27.85 13.02 -9.76
N ALA A 46 27.88 11.70 -9.47
CA ALA A 46 26.82 10.77 -9.84
C ALA A 46 25.59 10.77 -8.92
N ILE A 47 25.63 11.33 -7.72
CA ILE A 47 24.48 11.30 -6.79
C ILE A 47 23.33 12.19 -7.33
N GLY A 48 23.65 13.28 -8.03
CA GLY A 48 22.64 14.14 -8.68
C GLY A 48 22.10 13.58 -10.01
N ASN A 49 22.84 12.68 -10.69
CA ASN A 49 22.48 12.21 -12.03
C ASN A 49 21.68 10.90 -12.06
N VAL A 50 21.80 10.04 -11.04
CA VAL A 50 20.96 8.84 -10.90
C VAL A 50 19.49 9.24 -10.65
N LEU A 51 19.27 10.39 -10.02
CA LEU A 51 17.94 10.96 -9.82
C LEU A 51 17.36 11.63 -11.09
N ARG A 52 18.18 11.88 -12.10
CA ARG A 52 17.80 12.65 -13.31
C ARG A 52 17.52 11.80 -14.55
N ASN A 53 17.85 10.52 -14.53
CA ASN A 53 17.76 9.66 -15.72
C ASN A 53 16.48 8.82 -15.84
N ASP A 54 15.50 9.03 -14.94
CA ASP A 54 14.14 8.45 -15.05
C ASP A 54 13.20 9.31 -15.93
N ALA A 55 13.74 10.09 -16.85
CA ALA A 55 12.96 10.65 -17.95
C ALA A 55 12.62 9.47 -18.89
N GLY A 56 11.67 8.65 -18.45
CA GLY A 56 11.12 7.55 -19.22
C GLY A 56 10.67 8.02 -20.59
N THR A 57 10.57 7.12 -21.49
CA THR A 57 10.32 7.03 -22.92
C THR A 57 9.45 8.13 -23.61
N PHE A 58 8.85 9.07 -22.85
CA PHE A 58 7.92 10.06 -23.40
C PHE A 58 8.27 11.51 -22.99
N PRO A 59 8.91 12.31 -23.86
CA PRO A 59 9.36 13.68 -23.54
C PRO A 59 8.23 14.68 -23.26
N PHE A 60 7.01 14.44 -23.72
CA PHE A 60 5.87 15.35 -23.51
C PHE A 60 5.29 15.29 -22.09
N LEU A 61 5.53 14.19 -21.32
CA LEU A 61 5.12 14.08 -19.93
C LEU A 61 6.02 14.84 -18.95
N ARG A 62 7.19 15.34 -19.40
CA ARG A 62 8.12 16.07 -18.53
C ARG A 62 7.50 17.32 -17.89
N TRP A 63 6.56 17.97 -18.57
CA TRP A 63 5.87 19.14 -18.04
C TRP A 63 4.94 18.80 -16.85
N PHE A 64 4.33 17.62 -16.84
CA PHE A 64 3.50 17.15 -15.73
C PHE A 64 4.32 16.58 -14.54
N VAL A 65 5.57 16.20 -14.76
CA VAL A 65 6.43 15.53 -13.76
C VAL A 65 7.24 16.54 -12.92
N THR A 66 7.26 17.83 -13.24
CA THR A 66 8.09 18.87 -12.60
C THR A 66 7.52 19.46 -11.30
N GLY A 67 6.56 18.80 -10.64
CA GLY A 67 5.96 19.27 -9.39
C GLY A 67 6.27 18.37 -8.18
N GLY A 68 6.18 18.90 -6.97
CA GLY A 68 6.36 18.14 -5.72
C GLY A 68 5.44 16.91 -5.56
N TRP A 69 4.44 16.78 -6.43
CA TRP A 69 3.59 15.60 -6.55
C TRP A 69 4.35 14.39 -7.16
N ALA A 70 5.21 14.61 -8.15
CA ALA A 70 5.99 13.56 -8.78
C ALA A 70 6.97 12.91 -7.80
N GLU A 71 7.61 13.71 -6.94
CA GLU A 71 8.52 13.21 -5.92
C GLU A 71 7.77 12.39 -4.86
N ARG A 72 6.60 12.84 -4.42
CA ARG A 72 5.75 12.05 -3.49
C ARG A 72 5.34 10.71 -4.10
N THR A 73 4.95 10.69 -5.37
CA THR A 73 4.57 9.47 -6.08
C THR A 73 5.77 8.53 -6.24
N ARG A 74 6.95 9.06 -6.53
CA ARG A 74 8.20 8.29 -6.61
C ARG A 74 8.52 7.60 -5.28
N VAL A 75 8.45 8.34 -4.18
CA VAL A 75 8.65 7.78 -2.83
C VAL A 75 7.63 6.70 -2.53
N GLN A 76 6.36 6.89 -2.87
CA GLN A 76 5.30 5.90 -2.66
C GLN A 76 5.53 4.61 -3.49
N LEU A 77 5.96 4.73 -4.74
CA LEU A 77 6.30 3.59 -5.59
C LEU A 77 7.53 2.84 -5.06
N ALA A 78 8.55 3.56 -4.62
CA ALA A 78 9.73 2.97 -3.99
C ALA A 78 9.37 2.23 -2.69
N GLN A 79 8.52 2.80 -1.85
CA GLN A 79 8.02 2.19 -0.62
C GLN A 79 7.15 0.95 -0.90
N ALA A 80 6.42 0.93 -2.00
CA ALA A 80 5.69 -0.25 -2.47
C ALA A 80 6.63 -1.35 -3.02
N GLY A 81 7.91 -1.02 -3.27
CA GLY A 81 8.88 -1.94 -3.87
C GLY A 81 8.62 -2.22 -5.35
N LEU A 82 7.90 -1.34 -6.02
CA LEU A 82 7.61 -1.44 -7.44
C LEU A 82 8.72 -0.75 -8.24
N ALA A 83 9.25 -1.44 -9.24
CA ALA A 83 10.23 -0.89 -10.18
C ALA A 83 9.58 -0.04 -11.30
N LEU A 84 8.44 0.59 -11.00
CA LEU A 84 7.71 1.43 -11.94
C LEU A 84 8.21 2.88 -11.89
N THR A 85 8.39 3.46 -13.07
CA THR A 85 8.67 4.90 -13.19
C THR A 85 7.39 5.71 -12.98
N VAL A 86 7.52 6.98 -12.55
CA VAL A 86 6.37 7.87 -12.37
C VAL A 86 5.57 8.03 -13.67
N SER A 87 6.23 8.03 -14.83
CA SER A 87 5.60 8.11 -16.15
C SER A 87 4.75 6.87 -16.47
N GLU A 88 5.26 5.67 -16.19
CA GLU A 88 4.50 4.42 -16.37
C GLU A 88 3.28 4.35 -15.46
N TYR A 89 3.44 4.78 -14.21
CA TYR A 89 2.33 4.88 -13.27
C TYR A 89 1.24 5.86 -13.73
N LEU A 90 1.63 7.02 -14.31
CA LEU A 90 0.68 7.98 -14.88
C LEU A 90 -0.07 7.41 -16.08
N ILE A 91 0.65 6.76 -17.00
CA ILE A 91 0.03 6.10 -18.16
C ILE A 91 -0.98 5.04 -17.67
N LEU A 92 -0.60 4.22 -16.71
CA LEU A 92 -1.47 3.21 -16.11
C LEU A 92 -2.74 3.83 -15.50
N ARG A 93 -2.60 4.97 -14.84
CA ARG A 93 -3.72 5.71 -14.23
C ARG A 93 -4.68 6.27 -15.27
N VAL A 94 -4.14 6.84 -16.35
CA VAL A 94 -4.93 7.37 -17.47
C VAL A 94 -5.62 6.23 -18.22
N LEU A 95 -4.93 5.13 -18.49
CA LEU A 95 -5.50 3.96 -19.15
C LEU A 95 -6.62 3.32 -18.33
N ALA A 96 -6.46 3.21 -17.00
CA ALA A 96 -7.50 2.69 -16.12
C ALA A 96 -8.75 3.59 -16.14
N GLY A 97 -8.56 4.90 -16.06
CA GLY A 97 -9.66 5.87 -16.15
C GLY A 97 -10.38 5.84 -17.50
N ALA A 98 -9.61 5.84 -18.59
CA ALA A 98 -10.13 5.78 -19.94
C ALA A 98 -10.89 4.46 -20.23
N GLY A 99 -10.38 3.34 -19.74
CA GLY A 99 -11.02 2.02 -19.86
C GLY A 99 -12.38 1.97 -19.16
N VAL A 100 -12.47 2.50 -17.94
CA VAL A 100 -13.74 2.59 -17.21
C VAL A 100 -14.72 3.54 -17.91
N ALA A 101 -14.26 4.71 -18.35
CA ALA A 101 -15.09 5.67 -19.07
C ALA A 101 -15.64 5.07 -20.38
N ALA A 102 -14.79 4.44 -21.19
CA ALA A 102 -15.17 3.78 -22.43
C ALA A 102 -16.21 2.66 -22.18
N SER A 103 -16.02 1.87 -21.14
CA SER A 103 -16.96 0.80 -20.76
C SER A 103 -18.36 1.37 -20.45
N ILE A 104 -18.43 2.50 -19.74
CA ILE A 104 -19.71 3.16 -19.41
C ILE A 104 -20.36 3.75 -20.66
N VAL A 105 -19.61 4.42 -21.55
CA VAL A 105 -20.13 4.96 -22.82
C VAL A 105 -20.75 3.86 -23.67
N VAL A 106 -20.06 2.73 -23.80
CA VAL A 106 -20.56 1.57 -24.54
C VAL A 106 -21.82 1.00 -23.90
N ALA A 107 -21.85 0.88 -22.55
CA ALA A 107 -23.02 0.34 -21.84
C ALA A 107 -24.25 1.24 -21.91
N THR A 108 -24.06 2.56 -22.01
CA THR A 108 -25.14 3.56 -22.02
C THR A 108 -25.54 4.02 -23.43
N ALA A 109 -24.99 3.40 -24.49
CA ALA A 109 -25.23 3.73 -25.90
C ALA A 109 -25.05 5.23 -26.22
N GLY A 110 -24.16 5.93 -25.52
CA GLY A 110 -23.84 7.34 -25.76
C GLY A 110 -24.93 8.34 -25.32
N SER A 111 -25.85 7.96 -24.44
CA SER A 111 -26.85 8.89 -23.90
C SER A 111 -26.17 10.05 -23.13
N THR A 112 -26.80 11.22 -23.06
CA THR A 112 -26.26 12.39 -22.35
C THR A 112 -25.99 12.11 -20.86
N VAL A 113 -26.89 11.36 -20.21
CA VAL A 113 -26.69 10.87 -18.83
C VAL A 113 -25.52 9.88 -18.76
N GLY A 114 -25.35 9.03 -19.79
CA GLY A 114 -24.24 8.10 -19.91
C GLY A 114 -22.89 8.80 -20.05
N LEU A 115 -22.80 9.93 -20.75
CA LEU A 115 -21.58 10.72 -20.85
C LEU A 115 -21.16 11.32 -19.50
N LEU A 116 -22.10 11.86 -18.73
CA LEU A 116 -21.81 12.35 -17.37
C LEU A 116 -21.35 11.21 -16.45
N ALA A 117 -22.02 10.05 -16.52
CA ALA A 117 -21.61 8.86 -15.78
C ALA A 117 -20.24 8.35 -16.22
N ALA A 118 -19.89 8.44 -17.51
CA ALA A 118 -18.56 8.05 -18.02
C ALA A 118 -17.44 8.96 -17.51
N ILE A 119 -17.67 10.28 -17.42
CA ILE A 119 -16.72 11.21 -16.84
C ILE A 119 -16.49 10.89 -15.36
N ALA A 120 -17.57 10.74 -14.58
CA ALA A 120 -17.48 10.39 -13.17
C ALA A 120 -16.82 9.02 -12.95
N GLY A 121 -17.19 8.03 -13.75
CA GLY A 121 -16.60 6.69 -13.72
C GLY A 121 -15.13 6.66 -14.14
N GLY A 122 -14.74 7.44 -15.14
CA GLY A 122 -13.36 7.59 -15.57
C GLY A 122 -12.47 8.21 -14.49
N LEU A 123 -12.97 9.25 -13.81
CA LEU A 123 -12.30 9.84 -12.65
C LEU A 123 -12.14 8.81 -11.51
N ALA A 124 -13.22 8.08 -11.18
CA ALA A 124 -13.16 7.02 -10.18
C ALA A 124 -12.23 5.88 -10.59
N GLY A 125 -12.25 5.46 -11.86
CA GLY A 125 -11.36 4.45 -12.44
C GLY A 125 -9.87 4.84 -12.33
N SER A 126 -9.56 6.12 -12.48
CA SER A 126 -8.19 6.62 -12.32
C SER A 126 -7.65 6.51 -10.89
N LEU A 127 -8.51 6.31 -9.88
CA LEU A 127 -8.11 6.09 -8.49
C LEU A 127 -7.73 4.63 -8.21
N ILE A 128 -8.13 3.69 -9.07
CA ILE A 128 -7.86 2.26 -8.86
C ILE A 128 -6.37 1.96 -8.71
N PRO A 129 -5.46 2.42 -9.61
CA PRO A 129 -4.03 2.18 -9.45
C PRO A 129 -3.46 2.80 -8.17
N MET A 130 -3.98 3.93 -7.74
CA MET A 130 -3.58 4.58 -6.49
C MET A 130 -3.90 3.71 -5.27
N VAL A 131 -5.10 3.14 -5.21
CA VAL A 131 -5.51 2.23 -4.13
C VAL A 131 -4.67 0.96 -4.15
N ILE A 132 -4.41 0.39 -5.33
CA ILE A 132 -3.58 -0.82 -5.47
C ILE A 132 -2.16 -0.56 -4.93
N VAL A 133 -1.51 0.53 -5.34
CA VAL A 133 -0.17 0.90 -4.85
C VAL A 133 -0.18 1.13 -3.34
N ALA A 134 -1.20 1.81 -2.81
CA ALA A 134 -1.35 2.05 -1.37
C ALA A 134 -1.49 0.72 -0.58
N VAL A 135 -2.26 -0.24 -1.09
CA VAL A 135 -2.42 -1.57 -0.47
C VAL A 135 -1.13 -2.38 -0.52
N ILE A 136 -0.43 -2.39 -1.67
CA ILE A 136 0.86 -3.11 -1.81
C ILE A 136 1.89 -2.51 -0.86
N ARG A 137 2.00 -1.18 -0.80
CA ARG A 137 2.87 -0.46 0.13
C ARG A 137 2.56 -0.84 1.58
N ALA A 138 1.29 -0.75 2.00
CA ALA A 138 0.87 -1.07 3.35
C ALA A 138 1.20 -2.53 3.74
N ARG A 139 0.95 -3.48 2.83
CA ARG A 139 1.31 -4.90 3.04
C ARG A 139 2.81 -5.11 3.16
N ARG A 140 3.61 -4.42 2.34
CA ARG A 140 5.07 -4.51 2.39
C ARG A 140 5.61 -3.92 3.70
N GLN A 141 5.11 -2.75 4.12
CA GLN A 141 5.49 -2.12 5.40
C GLN A 141 5.14 -3.02 6.57
N ALA A 142 3.90 -3.51 6.66
CA ALA A 142 3.48 -4.42 7.73
C ALA A 142 4.35 -5.70 7.79
N LYS A 143 4.77 -6.23 6.63
CA LYS A 143 5.67 -7.39 6.60
C LYS A 143 7.08 -7.05 7.08
N MET A 144 7.59 -5.84 6.77
CA MET A 144 8.89 -5.37 7.28
C MET A 144 8.84 -5.14 8.79
N GLU A 145 7.78 -4.53 9.30
CA GLU A 145 7.56 -4.29 10.72
C GLU A 145 7.49 -5.59 11.51
N ALA A 146 6.79 -6.60 11.00
CA ALA A 146 6.74 -7.93 11.62
C ALA A 146 8.11 -8.64 11.65
N GLN A 147 9.00 -8.36 10.71
CA GLN A 147 10.36 -8.93 10.66
C GLN A 147 11.38 -8.12 11.46
N LEU A 148 11.07 -6.86 11.80
CA LEU A 148 12.02 -5.94 12.43
C LEU A 148 12.53 -6.42 13.79
N PRO A 149 11.69 -6.93 14.73
CA PRO A 149 12.19 -7.41 16.02
C PRO A 149 13.21 -8.55 15.92
N GLU A 150 13.05 -9.44 14.95
CA GLU A 150 14.01 -10.50 14.67
C GLU A 150 15.31 -9.94 14.11
N ALA A 151 15.23 -9.00 13.17
CA ALA A 151 16.41 -8.31 12.62
C ALA A 151 17.22 -7.64 13.72
N LEU A 152 16.57 -6.91 14.61
CA LEU A 152 17.19 -6.20 15.71
C LEU A 152 17.85 -7.15 16.72
N ALA A 153 17.18 -8.27 17.05
CA ALA A 153 17.73 -9.29 17.95
C ALA A 153 19.00 -9.95 17.35
N LEU A 154 19.02 -10.26 16.06
CA LEU A 154 20.18 -10.80 15.35
C LEU A 154 21.35 -9.80 15.36
N MET A 155 21.06 -8.53 15.08
CA MET A 155 22.06 -7.47 15.11
C MET A 155 22.62 -7.26 16.53
N ALA A 156 21.75 -7.17 17.54
CA ALA A 156 22.15 -7.02 18.94
C ALA A 156 23.00 -8.19 19.42
N GLY A 157 22.63 -9.42 19.10
CA GLY A 157 23.41 -10.62 19.42
C GLY A 157 24.80 -10.62 18.79
N SER A 158 24.87 -10.22 17.51
CA SER A 158 26.15 -10.10 16.79
C SER A 158 27.06 -9.02 17.41
N LEU A 159 26.50 -7.85 17.74
CA LEU A 159 27.25 -6.76 18.40
C LEU A 159 27.77 -7.17 19.77
N ARG A 160 27.00 -7.92 20.59
CA ARG A 160 27.43 -8.47 21.86
C ARG A 160 28.58 -9.46 21.70
N SER A 161 28.63 -10.17 20.58
CA SER A 161 29.75 -11.07 20.25
C SER A 161 30.98 -10.34 19.69
N GLY A 162 30.97 -9.00 19.65
CA GLY A 162 32.11 -8.18 19.24
C GLY A 162 32.19 -7.89 17.73
N PHE A 163 31.18 -8.26 16.94
CA PHE A 163 31.16 -7.89 15.52
C PHE A 163 30.93 -6.39 15.33
N ALA A 164 31.51 -5.84 14.25
CA ALA A 164 31.24 -4.46 13.87
C ALA A 164 29.78 -4.28 13.42
N PHE A 165 29.25 -3.05 13.49
CA PHE A 165 27.86 -2.73 13.13
C PHE A 165 27.50 -3.20 11.71
N THR A 166 28.35 -2.91 10.72
CA THR A 166 28.12 -3.33 9.33
C THR A 166 28.10 -4.85 9.17
N GLN A 167 28.93 -5.58 9.92
CA GLN A 167 28.92 -7.04 9.93
C GLN A 167 27.66 -7.59 10.61
N SER A 168 27.15 -6.93 11.66
CA SER A 168 25.89 -7.34 12.30
C SER A 168 24.68 -7.16 11.37
N VAL A 169 24.64 -6.07 10.58
CA VAL A 169 23.63 -5.87 9.54
C VAL A 169 23.71 -6.96 8.46
N GLU A 170 24.93 -7.32 8.03
CA GLU A 170 25.15 -8.39 7.04
C GLU A 170 24.69 -9.77 7.54
N LEU A 171 24.99 -10.10 8.79
CA LEU A 171 24.55 -11.35 9.40
C LEU A 171 23.03 -11.42 9.51
N ALA A 172 22.38 -10.33 9.92
CA ALA A 172 20.92 -10.24 9.95
C ALA A 172 20.32 -10.40 8.55
N ALA A 173 20.86 -9.71 7.54
CA ALA A 173 20.39 -9.83 6.16
C ALA A 173 20.49 -11.25 5.59
N LYS A 174 21.52 -12.03 5.97
CA LYS A 174 21.68 -13.43 5.54
C LYS A 174 20.63 -14.37 6.12
N GLN A 175 20.09 -14.09 7.30
CA GLN A 175 19.15 -14.96 8.00
C GLN A 175 17.69 -14.60 7.70
N LEU A 176 17.42 -13.36 7.30
CA LEU A 176 16.08 -12.87 7.07
C LEU A 176 15.59 -13.08 5.63
N SER A 177 14.30 -12.98 5.45
CA SER A 177 13.64 -13.05 4.14
C SER A 177 13.21 -11.65 3.64
N SER A 178 12.93 -11.52 2.32
CA SER A 178 12.35 -10.29 1.77
C SER A 178 10.99 -9.99 2.44
N PRO A 179 10.66 -8.70 2.73
CA PRO A 179 11.28 -7.48 2.19
C PRO A 179 12.42 -6.88 3.04
N ILE A 180 12.57 -7.19 4.34
CA ILE A 180 13.57 -6.52 5.20
C ILE A 180 15.00 -6.86 4.77
N LYS A 181 15.24 -8.09 4.32
CA LYS A 181 16.52 -8.49 3.73
C LYS A 181 16.95 -7.56 2.62
N ASP A 182 16.07 -7.28 1.67
CA ASP A 182 16.40 -6.46 0.49
C ASP A 182 16.84 -5.05 0.88
N GLU A 183 16.22 -4.50 1.92
CA GLU A 183 16.57 -3.17 2.43
C GLU A 183 17.88 -3.16 3.23
N LEU A 184 18.16 -4.20 4.04
CA LEU A 184 19.44 -4.36 4.71
C LEU A 184 20.57 -4.59 3.71
N ASP A 185 20.34 -5.42 2.66
CA ASP A 185 21.30 -5.62 1.58
C ASP A 185 21.63 -4.31 0.83
N ARG A 186 20.67 -3.37 0.76
CA ARG A 186 20.93 -2.03 0.21
C ARG A 186 21.83 -1.20 1.13
N VAL A 187 21.57 -1.20 2.44
CA VAL A 187 22.43 -0.54 3.42
C VAL A 187 23.87 -1.05 3.31
N ILE A 188 24.05 -2.36 3.17
CA ILE A 188 25.37 -2.98 3.01
C ILE A 188 26.04 -2.52 1.71
N ARG A 189 25.28 -2.51 0.59
CA ARG A 189 25.81 -2.03 -0.69
C ARG A 189 26.18 -0.56 -0.65
N ASP A 190 25.34 0.29 -0.09
CA ASP A 190 25.57 1.73 -0.02
C ASP A 190 26.83 2.02 0.81
N THR A 191 27.01 1.33 1.94
CA THR A 191 28.21 1.45 2.77
C THR A 191 29.47 0.88 2.09
N SER A 192 29.36 -0.21 1.33
CA SER A 192 30.47 -0.78 0.56
C SER A 192 30.90 0.12 -0.62
N LEU A 193 30.00 0.96 -1.11
CA LEU A 193 30.28 1.97 -2.14
C LEU A 193 30.82 3.29 -1.55
N GLY A 194 31.06 3.36 -0.23
CA GLY A 194 31.68 4.50 0.44
C GLY A 194 30.70 5.47 1.09
N ALA A 195 29.38 5.18 1.11
CA ALA A 195 28.46 5.96 1.90
C ALA A 195 28.70 5.75 3.40
N SER A 196 28.49 6.79 4.21
CA SER A 196 28.53 6.61 5.67
C SER A 196 27.37 5.72 6.12
N ALA A 197 27.58 4.97 7.20
CA ALA A 197 26.53 4.12 7.76
C ALA A 197 25.32 4.94 8.21
N GLU A 198 25.56 6.18 8.67
CA GLU A 198 24.52 7.14 9.03
C GLU A 198 23.63 7.46 7.82
N SER A 199 24.25 7.89 6.72
CA SER A 199 23.51 8.24 5.50
C SER A 199 22.75 7.04 4.92
N ALA A 200 23.34 5.84 4.95
CA ALA A 200 22.69 4.61 4.48
C ALA A 200 21.47 4.24 5.33
N LEU A 201 21.53 4.44 6.66
CA LEU A 201 20.42 4.22 7.58
C LEU A 201 19.30 5.27 7.41
N GLU A 202 19.64 6.55 7.28
CA GLU A 202 18.67 7.61 6.99
C GLU A 202 17.89 7.32 5.69
N GLN A 203 18.59 6.88 4.66
CA GLN A 203 17.96 6.48 3.41
C GLN A 203 17.07 5.24 3.59
N LEU A 204 17.44 4.30 4.45
CA LEU A 204 16.61 3.15 4.81
C LEU A 204 15.28 3.62 5.40
N ALA A 205 15.28 4.54 6.38
CA ALA A 205 14.08 5.11 6.99
C ALA A 205 13.16 5.77 5.95
N VAL A 206 13.72 6.63 5.07
CA VAL A 206 12.97 7.30 4.00
C VAL A 206 12.37 6.30 3.01
N ARG A 207 13.15 5.29 2.58
CA ARG A 207 12.71 4.30 1.59
C ARG A 207 11.61 3.39 2.13
N THR A 208 11.67 3.02 3.39
CA THR A 208 10.68 2.11 4.01
C THR A 208 9.42 2.87 4.42
N GLY A 209 9.57 4.11 4.90
CA GLY A 209 8.47 4.92 5.41
C GLY A 209 7.74 4.27 6.59
N SER A 210 8.40 3.35 7.30
CA SER A 210 7.90 2.70 8.51
C SER A 210 8.33 3.47 9.73
N TYR A 211 7.39 3.72 10.63
CA TYR A 211 7.65 4.40 11.89
C TYR A 211 8.64 3.62 12.77
N ASP A 212 8.50 2.30 12.82
CA ASP A 212 9.33 1.46 13.69
C ASP A 212 10.78 1.37 13.17
N ILE A 213 10.96 1.39 11.85
CA ILE A 213 12.31 1.47 11.24
C ILE A 213 12.92 2.86 11.46
N ASP A 214 12.14 3.93 11.37
CA ASP A 214 12.60 5.29 11.65
C ASP A 214 13.01 5.45 13.13
N LEU A 215 12.24 4.88 14.05
CA LEU A 215 12.59 4.82 15.48
C LEU A 215 13.92 4.08 15.70
N MET A 216 14.10 2.92 15.05
CA MET A 216 15.34 2.16 15.12
C MET A 216 16.52 2.98 14.58
N VAL A 217 16.38 3.57 13.38
CA VAL A 217 17.45 4.38 12.77
C VAL A 217 17.82 5.56 13.66
N SER A 218 16.84 6.32 14.13
CA SER A 218 17.07 7.47 15.02
C SER A 218 17.78 7.05 16.30
N SER A 219 17.38 5.94 16.92
CA SER A 219 18.02 5.41 18.13
C SER A 219 19.48 5.02 17.88
N VAL A 220 19.76 4.36 16.76
CA VAL A 220 21.13 3.98 16.36
C VAL A 220 21.99 5.22 16.10
N LEU A 221 21.48 6.22 15.39
CA LEU A 221 22.21 7.45 15.08
C LEU A 221 22.56 8.23 16.34
N VAL A 222 21.60 8.40 17.26
CA VAL A 222 21.85 9.04 18.56
C VAL A 222 22.92 8.28 19.34
N GLN A 223 22.82 6.95 19.44
CA GLN A 223 23.78 6.15 20.19
C GLN A 223 25.19 6.18 19.60
N ARG A 224 25.31 6.27 18.28
CA ARG A 224 26.63 6.41 17.63
C ARG A 224 27.29 7.77 17.86
N THR A 225 26.50 8.83 18.03
CA THR A 225 27.03 10.18 18.32
C THR A 225 27.35 10.37 19.80
N THR A 226 26.54 9.80 20.71
CA THR A 226 26.74 9.93 22.16
C THR A 226 27.73 8.92 22.72
N GLY A 227 27.98 7.84 21.98
CA GLY A 227 28.72 6.67 22.46
C GLY A 227 27.88 5.83 23.43
N GLY A 228 28.15 4.56 23.50
CA GLY A 228 27.46 3.66 24.42
C GLY A 228 27.20 2.28 23.83
N ASN A 229 26.37 1.49 24.52
CA ASN A 229 26.10 0.11 24.16
C ASN A 229 25.02 0.01 23.08
N LEU A 230 25.43 -0.11 21.83
CA LEU A 230 24.50 -0.19 20.69
C LEU A 230 23.65 -1.48 20.73
N SER A 231 24.16 -2.60 21.27
CA SER A 231 23.38 -3.84 21.36
C SER A 231 22.21 -3.72 22.32
N GLU A 232 22.39 -3.00 23.42
CA GLU A 232 21.34 -2.73 24.39
C GLU A 232 20.22 -1.87 23.82
N ILE A 233 20.57 -0.83 23.05
CA ILE A 233 19.58 0.01 22.37
C ILE A 233 18.78 -0.80 21.35
N LEU A 234 19.41 -1.65 20.56
CA LEU A 234 18.71 -2.50 19.60
C LEU A 234 17.79 -3.50 20.28
N ASP A 235 18.17 -4.07 21.41
CA ASP A 235 17.28 -4.95 22.21
C ASP A 235 16.08 -4.18 22.76
N ASN A 236 16.30 -2.97 23.30
CA ASN A 236 15.24 -2.13 23.84
C ASN A 236 14.24 -1.71 22.74
N VAL A 237 14.72 -1.35 21.56
CA VAL A 237 13.85 -1.04 20.40
C VAL A 237 13.11 -2.29 19.96
N ALA A 238 13.78 -3.46 19.89
CA ALA A 238 13.11 -4.71 19.52
C ALA A 238 11.97 -5.06 20.50
N GLU A 239 12.19 -4.88 21.80
CA GLU A 239 11.16 -5.13 22.80
C GLU A 239 10.01 -4.13 22.69
N THR A 240 10.30 -2.84 22.49
CA THR A 240 9.30 -1.80 22.28
C THR A 240 8.38 -2.12 21.08
N VAL A 241 8.96 -2.57 19.96
CA VAL A 241 8.21 -2.96 18.76
C VAL A 241 7.37 -4.20 19.04
N ARG A 242 7.92 -5.22 19.74
CA ARG A 242 7.16 -6.44 20.12
C ARG A 242 5.98 -6.11 21.03
N GLU A 243 6.19 -5.27 22.02
CA GLU A 243 5.13 -4.89 22.96
C GLU A 243 4.02 -4.13 22.27
N ARG A 244 4.38 -3.21 21.35
CA ARG A 244 3.41 -2.51 20.51
C ARG A 244 2.59 -3.47 19.64
N ASP A 245 3.24 -4.44 19.01
CA ASP A 245 2.55 -5.48 18.20
C ASP A 245 1.61 -6.33 19.05
N ARG A 246 2.02 -6.71 20.26
CA ARG A 246 1.17 -7.43 21.22
C ARG A 246 -0.06 -6.63 21.58
N LEU A 247 0.12 -5.36 21.99
CA LEU A 247 -0.98 -4.46 22.33
C LEU A 247 -1.97 -4.29 21.17
N GLN A 248 -1.46 -4.10 19.95
CA GLN A 248 -2.31 -4.00 18.76
C GLN A 248 -3.10 -5.30 18.49
N ASN A 249 -2.48 -6.46 18.69
CA ASN A 249 -3.14 -7.76 18.52
C ASN A 249 -4.16 -8.02 19.61
N ASP A 250 -3.89 -7.64 20.86
CA ASP A 250 -4.85 -7.74 21.98
C ASP A 250 -6.07 -6.84 21.74
N ILE A 251 -5.87 -5.61 21.29
CA ILE A 251 -6.97 -4.72 20.89
C ILE A 251 -7.78 -5.35 19.76
N LYS A 252 -7.14 -5.90 18.71
CA LYS A 252 -7.83 -6.58 17.61
C LYS A 252 -8.61 -7.80 18.11
N ALA A 253 -8.05 -8.59 19.03
CA ALA A 253 -8.72 -9.76 19.61
C ALA A 253 -9.98 -9.37 20.39
N ILE A 254 -9.88 -8.38 21.28
CA ILE A 254 -11.01 -7.86 22.06
C ILE A 254 -12.10 -7.29 21.14
N THR A 255 -11.71 -6.51 20.14
CA THR A 255 -12.66 -5.85 19.25
C THR A 255 -13.21 -6.77 18.15
N SER A 256 -12.63 -7.95 17.92
CA SER A 256 -13.07 -8.87 16.87
C SER A 256 -14.50 -9.39 17.11
N SER A 257 -14.84 -9.72 18.36
CA SER A 257 -16.19 -10.15 18.75
C SER A 257 -17.22 -9.02 18.56
N GLN A 258 -16.86 -7.82 18.93
CA GLN A 258 -17.71 -6.63 18.76
C GLN A 258 -17.93 -6.26 17.28
N ARG A 259 -16.90 -6.45 16.43
CA ARG A 259 -17.01 -6.26 14.98
C ARG A 259 -17.95 -7.28 14.36
N LEU A 260 -17.88 -8.56 14.79
CA LEU A 260 -18.79 -9.60 14.34
C LEU A 260 -20.23 -9.28 14.72
N THR A 261 -20.48 -8.91 15.98
CA THR A 261 -21.80 -8.48 16.45
C THR A 261 -22.33 -7.28 15.68
N GLY A 262 -21.49 -6.27 15.42
CA GLY A 262 -21.87 -5.10 14.62
C GLY A 262 -22.22 -5.48 13.17
N LEU A 263 -21.48 -6.41 12.56
CA LEU A 263 -21.78 -6.92 11.22
C LEU A 263 -23.10 -7.69 11.19
N VAL A 264 -23.34 -8.56 12.16
CA VAL A 264 -24.60 -9.31 12.28
C VAL A 264 -25.77 -8.34 12.43
N LEU A 265 -25.67 -7.33 13.31
CA LEU A 265 -26.74 -6.32 13.50
C LEU A 265 -26.97 -5.50 12.20
N MET A 266 -25.94 -5.26 11.40
CA MET A 266 -26.08 -4.53 10.13
C MET A 266 -26.73 -5.38 9.04
N VAL A 267 -26.43 -6.68 8.97
CA VAL A 267 -26.94 -7.58 7.93
C VAL A 267 -28.31 -8.16 8.30
N TYR A 268 -28.61 -8.32 9.58
CA TYR A 268 -29.83 -8.95 10.07
C TYR A 268 -31.14 -8.34 9.51
N PRO A 269 -31.35 -7.00 9.48
CA PRO A 269 -32.59 -6.43 8.94
C PRO A 269 -32.75 -6.69 7.44
N ILE A 270 -31.64 -6.68 6.70
CA ILE A 270 -31.64 -6.97 5.25
C ILE A 270 -31.97 -8.43 4.99
N GLY A 271 -31.37 -9.34 5.77
CA GLY A 271 -31.65 -10.77 5.71
C GLY A 271 -33.10 -11.10 6.07
N LEU A 272 -33.61 -10.48 7.14
CA LEU A 272 -35.00 -10.61 7.56
C LEU A 272 -35.96 -10.11 6.48
N TRP A 273 -35.67 -8.95 5.88
CA TRP A 273 -36.46 -8.39 4.79
C TRP A 273 -36.52 -9.35 3.58
N LEU A 274 -35.42 -9.94 3.18
CA LEU A 274 -35.37 -10.92 2.08
C LEU A 274 -36.17 -12.18 2.40
N ILE A 275 -36.05 -12.70 3.60
CA ILE A 275 -36.79 -13.89 4.03
C ILE A 275 -38.31 -13.64 4.03
N LEU A 276 -38.72 -12.51 4.60
CA LEU A 276 -40.12 -12.16 4.71
C LEU A 276 -40.76 -11.87 3.33
N THR A 277 -39.99 -11.27 2.40
CA THR A 277 -40.47 -11.08 1.02
C THR A 277 -40.68 -12.41 0.30
N ALA A 278 -39.90 -13.46 0.64
CA ALA A 278 -40.07 -14.78 0.06
C ALA A 278 -41.28 -15.53 0.64
N ILE A 279 -41.52 -15.37 1.97
CA ILE A 279 -42.63 -16.07 2.66
C ILE A 279 -43.99 -15.40 2.42
N ALA A 280 -44.05 -14.07 2.43
CA ALA A 280 -45.29 -13.31 2.35
C ALA A 280 -45.23 -12.17 1.29
N PRO A 281 -45.09 -12.51 0.00
CA PRO A 281 -44.88 -11.51 -1.06
C PRO A 281 -46.05 -10.51 -1.22
N SER A 282 -47.26 -10.90 -0.83
CA SER A 282 -48.45 -10.05 -0.90
C SER A 282 -48.37 -8.86 0.06
N ILE A 283 -47.86 -9.05 1.28
CA ILE A 283 -47.72 -8.02 2.31
C ILE A 283 -46.66 -7.01 1.89
N TYR A 284 -45.52 -7.51 1.35
CA TYR A 284 -44.44 -6.65 0.94
C TYR A 284 -44.67 -5.87 -0.34
N LYS A 285 -45.55 -6.37 -1.25
CA LYS A 285 -46.01 -5.57 -2.40
C LYS A 285 -46.71 -4.29 -1.97
N VAL A 286 -47.57 -4.32 -0.96
CA VAL A 286 -48.23 -3.15 -0.41
C VAL A 286 -47.22 -2.11 0.11
N LEU A 287 -46.16 -2.57 0.77
CA LEU A 287 -45.10 -1.69 1.28
C LEU A 287 -44.35 -0.90 0.19
N VAL A 288 -44.27 -1.46 -1.03
CA VAL A 288 -43.59 -0.83 -2.17
C VAL A 288 -44.54 -0.03 -3.04
N THR A 289 -45.82 -0.47 -3.16
CA THR A 289 -46.82 0.14 -4.06
C THR A 289 -47.53 1.32 -3.41
N GLU A 290 -47.89 1.23 -2.13
CA GLU A 290 -48.58 2.27 -1.40
C GLU A 290 -47.71 3.45 -1.00
N PRO A 291 -48.18 4.72 -1.05
CA PRO A 291 -47.38 5.89 -0.71
C PRO A 291 -46.93 5.87 0.76
N GLU A 292 -47.76 5.40 1.69
CA GLU A 292 -47.43 5.27 3.11
C GLU A 292 -46.35 4.22 3.35
N GLY A 293 -46.37 3.11 2.61
CA GLY A 293 -45.36 2.07 2.65
C GLY A 293 -43.97 2.55 2.20
N ARG A 294 -43.92 3.38 1.16
CA ARG A 294 -42.67 3.99 0.68
C ARG A 294 -42.06 4.95 1.69
N ILE A 295 -42.86 5.70 2.42
CA ILE A 295 -42.38 6.58 3.50
C ILE A 295 -41.79 5.75 4.63
N LEU A 296 -42.45 4.66 5.03
CA LEU A 296 -41.91 3.74 6.04
C LEU A 296 -40.62 3.10 5.62
N LEU A 297 -40.47 2.66 4.36
CA LEU A 297 -39.24 2.13 3.82
C LEU A 297 -38.10 3.16 3.81
N ALA A 298 -38.42 4.42 3.43
CA ALA A 298 -37.43 5.49 3.44
C ALA A 298 -36.91 5.79 4.87
N ILE A 299 -37.81 5.81 5.85
CA ILE A 299 -37.48 5.99 7.26
C ILE A 299 -36.61 4.80 7.75
N ALA A 300 -37.00 3.57 7.46
CA ALA A 300 -36.26 2.37 7.85
C ALA A 300 -34.84 2.35 7.24
N LEU A 301 -34.70 2.70 5.96
CA LEU A 301 -33.42 2.79 5.28
C LEU A 301 -32.53 3.88 5.90
N THR A 302 -33.12 5.03 6.20
CA THR A 302 -32.40 6.15 6.85
C THR A 302 -31.91 5.73 8.22
N LEU A 303 -32.75 5.11 9.05
CA LEU A 303 -32.35 4.58 10.36
C LEU A 303 -31.26 3.50 10.25
N GLN A 304 -31.37 2.62 9.24
CA GLN A 304 -30.35 1.59 8.99
C GLN A 304 -28.99 2.21 8.64
N VAL A 305 -28.97 3.24 7.78
CA VAL A 305 -27.74 3.94 7.41
C VAL A 305 -27.16 4.67 8.62
N LEU A 306 -27.99 5.37 9.41
CA LEU A 306 -27.53 6.03 10.63
C LEU A 306 -26.98 5.03 11.65
N GLY A 307 -27.65 3.90 11.87
CA GLY A 307 -27.16 2.81 12.73
C GLY A 307 -25.83 2.26 12.26
N ALA A 308 -25.69 2.00 10.95
CA ALA A 308 -24.45 1.52 10.34
C ALA A 308 -23.28 2.53 10.50
N LEU A 309 -23.54 3.83 10.33
CA LEU A 309 -22.55 4.89 10.56
C LEU A 309 -22.16 4.99 12.02
N THR A 310 -23.10 4.86 12.94
CA THR A 310 -22.85 4.89 14.39
C THR A 310 -21.99 3.70 14.82
N ILE A 311 -22.34 2.48 14.38
CA ILE A 311 -21.56 1.27 14.64
C ILE A 311 -20.13 1.43 14.11
N ARG A 312 -19.99 1.89 12.84
CA ARG A 312 -18.67 2.15 12.25
C ARG A 312 -17.86 3.19 13.04
N ARG A 313 -18.51 4.22 13.56
CA ARG A 313 -17.83 5.27 14.33
C ARG A 313 -17.36 4.74 15.69
N ILE A 314 -18.18 3.96 16.38
CA ILE A 314 -17.81 3.34 17.67
C ILE A 314 -16.63 2.38 17.47
N LEU A 315 -16.72 1.47 16.47
CA LEU A 315 -15.65 0.51 16.18
C LEU A 315 -14.34 1.16 15.71
N LYS A 316 -14.37 2.39 15.22
CA LYS A 316 -13.18 3.14 14.79
C LYS A 316 -12.52 3.93 15.94
N LEU A 317 -13.24 4.25 16.99
CA LEU A 317 -12.73 4.99 18.16
C LEU A 317 -11.95 4.10 19.12
N GLU A 318 -12.09 2.77 19.01
CA GLU A 318 -11.40 1.78 19.87
C GLU A 318 -10.06 1.31 19.30
N VAL A 319 -9.60 1.89 18.20
CA VAL A 319 -8.30 1.62 17.53
C VAL A 319 -7.53 2.91 17.37
#